data_648c91e3bb9257e25269103d264df274
#
_entry.id   648c91e3bb9257e25269103d264df274
#
_cell.length_a   1.000
_cell.length_b   1.000
_cell.length_c   1.000
_cell.angle_alpha   90.00
_cell.angle_beta   90.00
_cell.angle_gamma   90.00
#
_symmetry.space_group_name_H-M   'P 1'
#
loop_
_entity.id
_entity.type
_entity.pdbx_description
1 polymer ?
#
loop_
_entity_poly.entity_id
_entity_poly.type
_entity_poly.pdbx_seq_one_letter_code
_entity_poly.pdbx_strand_id
1 'polypeptide(L)'
;MAIHIENLKIEQFRGIRQLSVPHLNHINLIVGDNNCGKTSFLEALLLLRDPGDFTNTLRIARMRDSLAMYGGISAYESLLTLFPHNSNEAETARMLSLQARCRGEDVLYSLEGNVKTIMLDAEEQNRIPRYSIRNFRKFKDSIPSECQAFQGNLLVRTGNNQEKTEIRFHEYSTVSGRDITNRHLLNIVYLAPFDHLRGGNFSRILTNDPYKELCVQILQLFDPGITDLLMLKNENTNRPIECVKHKELGIMPLSSYGDGIKKVLSIASGIARAVDGVLLIDEVETAIHSRYFEDIFRFIASACRKFGVQVFITSHSIEAIDGFLSIVDYEKTTGQEDPISVVTLKKDWSSSLSYARVLSGCHVHQNREQFGFEVRL
;
A
#
# COMPACT_ATOMS: atom_id res chain seq x y z
N MET A 1 7.41 20.36 -2.31
CA MET A 1 7.25 18.92 -2.06
C MET A 1 7.76 18.16 -3.26
N ALA A 2 8.30 16.94 -3.10
CA ALA A 2 8.75 16.14 -4.24
C ALA A 2 7.57 15.32 -4.80
N ILE A 3 7.45 15.22 -6.12
CA ILE A 3 6.59 14.27 -6.82
C ILE A 3 7.49 13.13 -7.28
N HIS A 4 7.24 11.92 -6.77
CA HIS A 4 8.04 10.74 -7.07
C HIS A 4 7.40 9.87 -8.16
N ILE A 5 6.06 9.91 -8.25
CA ILE A 5 5.26 9.25 -9.29
C ILE A 5 4.40 10.34 -9.92
N GLU A 6 4.61 10.61 -11.21
CA GLU A 6 3.98 11.71 -11.95
C GLU A 6 2.68 11.29 -12.63
N ASN A 7 2.62 10.03 -13.09
CA ASN A 7 1.46 9.42 -13.71
C ASN A 7 1.47 7.91 -13.51
N LEU A 8 0.32 7.27 -13.75
CA LEU A 8 0.20 5.82 -13.70
C LEU A 8 -0.81 5.33 -14.75
N LYS A 9 -0.41 4.32 -15.51
CA LYS A 9 -1.28 3.58 -16.42
C LYS A 9 -1.24 2.11 -16.06
N ILE A 10 -2.39 1.52 -15.77
CA ILE A 10 -2.54 0.10 -15.44
C ILE A 10 -3.33 -0.55 -16.58
N GLU A 11 -2.67 -1.40 -17.37
CA GLU A 11 -3.35 -2.17 -18.41
C GLU A 11 -4.18 -3.27 -17.76
N GLN A 12 -3.54 -4.05 -16.88
CA GLN A 12 -4.22 -5.12 -16.14
C GLN A 12 -3.54 -5.33 -14.77
N PHE A 13 -4.32 -5.28 -13.70
CA PHE A 13 -3.89 -5.66 -12.36
C PHE A 13 -5.10 -6.00 -11.49
N ARG A 14 -5.22 -7.24 -11.00
CA ARG A 14 -6.40 -7.70 -10.24
C ARG A 14 -7.70 -7.37 -10.99
N GLY A 15 -8.60 -6.61 -10.34
CA GLY A 15 -9.85 -6.17 -10.95
C GLY A 15 -9.77 -4.90 -11.81
N ILE A 16 -8.60 -4.28 -11.94
CA ILE A 16 -8.39 -3.07 -12.75
C ILE A 16 -8.02 -3.45 -14.17
N ARG A 17 -8.69 -2.82 -15.14
CA ARG A 17 -8.39 -2.95 -16.58
C ARG A 17 -8.41 -1.57 -17.24
N GLN A 18 -7.35 -1.25 -18.00
CA GLN A 18 -7.20 -0.04 -18.82
C GLN A 18 -7.39 1.28 -18.06
N LEU A 19 -6.90 1.36 -16.82
CA LEU A 19 -6.95 2.57 -16.01
C LEU A 19 -5.79 3.50 -16.39
N SER A 20 -6.09 4.80 -16.61
CA SER A 20 -5.07 5.84 -16.83
C SER A 20 -5.30 7.01 -15.88
N VAL A 21 -4.24 7.37 -15.15
CA VAL A 21 -4.18 8.56 -14.27
C VAL A 21 -3.04 9.43 -14.76
N PRO A 22 -3.34 10.47 -15.58
CA PRO A 22 -2.31 11.23 -16.31
C PRO A 22 -1.48 12.15 -15.44
N HIS A 23 -2.05 12.62 -14.32
CA HIS A 23 -1.39 13.57 -13.41
C HIS A 23 -1.61 13.16 -11.97
N LEU A 24 -0.50 13.07 -11.23
CA LEU A 24 -0.47 12.82 -9.80
C LEU A 24 0.25 13.99 -9.12
N ASN A 25 -0.19 14.32 -7.92
CA ASN A 25 0.31 15.45 -7.17
C ASN A 25 1.00 15.00 -5.87
N HIS A 26 1.34 15.93 -5.00
CA HIS A 26 1.96 15.66 -3.70
C HIS A 26 1.02 14.89 -2.76
N ILE A 27 -0.26 15.27 -2.74
CA ILE A 27 -1.32 14.59 -2.00
C ILE A 27 -2.36 14.10 -3.03
N ASN A 28 -2.59 12.80 -3.06
CA ASN A 28 -3.52 12.17 -3.97
C ASN A 28 -4.62 11.46 -3.17
N LEU A 29 -5.83 12.00 -3.23
CA LEU A 29 -7.01 11.38 -2.63
C LEU A 29 -7.66 10.45 -3.63
N ILE A 30 -7.65 9.16 -3.34
CA ILE A 30 -8.24 8.12 -4.20
C ILE A 30 -9.61 7.78 -3.64
N VAL A 31 -10.64 8.17 -4.36
CA VAL A 31 -12.04 8.02 -3.97
C VAL A 31 -12.83 7.20 -4.97
N GLY A 32 -14.05 6.84 -4.65
CA GLY A 32 -14.95 6.05 -5.51
C GLY A 32 -15.73 5.01 -4.73
N ASP A 33 -16.65 4.34 -5.39
CA ASP A 33 -17.52 3.32 -4.80
C ASP A 33 -16.75 2.13 -4.21
N ASN A 34 -17.46 1.30 -3.44
CA ASN A 34 -16.92 0.04 -2.96
C ASN A 34 -16.60 -0.87 -4.16
N ASN A 35 -15.48 -1.56 -4.06
CA ASN A 35 -15.01 -2.49 -5.08
C ASN A 35 -14.66 -1.87 -6.45
N CYS A 36 -14.48 -0.54 -6.55
CA CYS A 36 -13.99 0.13 -7.75
C CYS A 36 -12.48 -0.01 -7.98
N GLY A 37 -11.75 -0.57 -7.01
CA GLY A 37 -10.32 -0.89 -7.14
C GLY A 37 -9.37 0.03 -6.38
N LYS A 38 -9.80 0.83 -5.38
CA LYS A 38 -8.94 1.75 -4.62
C LYS A 38 -7.73 1.05 -3.98
N THR A 39 -7.96 -0.01 -3.21
CA THR A 39 -6.86 -0.81 -2.63
C THR A 39 -5.97 -1.43 -3.70
N SER A 40 -6.56 -1.94 -4.80
CA SER A 40 -5.78 -2.49 -5.92
C SER A 40 -4.93 -1.43 -6.62
N PHE A 41 -5.39 -0.18 -6.67
CA PHE A 41 -4.60 0.94 -7.18
C PHE A 41 -3.35 1.19 -6.30
N LEU A 42 -3.50 1.21 -4.97
CA LEU A 42 -2.36 1.33 -4.06
C LEU A 42 -1.41 0.12 -4.18
N GLU A 43 -1.95 -1.09 -4.29
CA GLU A 43 -1.15 -2.31 -4.47
C GLU A 43 -0.38 -2.29 -5.80
N ALA A 44 -0.94 -1.72 -6.88
CA ALA A 44 -0.24 -1.55 -8.14
C ALA A 44 0.95 -0.58 -8.00
N LEU A 45 0.80 0.51 -7.24
CA LEU A 45 1.91 1.42 -6.93
C LEU A 45 3.05 0.73 -6.17
N LEU A 46 2.76 -0.27 -5.32
CA LEU A 46 3.78 -1.04 -4.60
C LEU A 46 4.69 -1.85 -5.53
N LEU A 47 4.24 -2.22 -6.75
CA LEU A 47 5.12 -2.88 -7.71
C LEU A 47 6.30 -1.99 -8.12
N LEU A 48 6.14 -0.66 -8.07
CA LEU A 48 7.18 0.31 -8.38
C LEU A 48 8.26 0.43 -7.29
N ARG A 49 8.08 -0.20 -6.12
CA ARG A 49 9.10 -0.21 -5.07
C ARG A 49 10.37 -0.93 -5.53
N ASP A 50 10.19 -2.11 -6.08
CA ASP A 50 11.26 -2.97 -6.56
C ASP A 50 10.72 -3.80 -7.73
N PRO A 51 10.59 -3.20 -8.91
CA PRO A 51 9.90 -3.85 -10.02
C PRO A 51 10.65 -5.05 -10.58
N GLY A 52 11.99 -5.12 -10.43
CA GLY A 52 12.82 -6.24 -10.85
C GLY A 52 12.78 -7.45 -9.92
N ASP A 53 12.33 -7.28 -8.67
CA ASP A 53 12.24 -8.37 -7.70
C ASP A 53 10.88 -9.08 -7.75
N PHE A 54 10.85 -10.29 -8.29
CA PHE A 54 9.64 -11.12 -8.29
C PHE A 54 9.14 -11.42 -6.86
N THR A 55 10.02 -11.43 -5.86
CA THR A 55 9.62 -11.61 -4.45
C THR A 55 8.75 -10.45 -3.96
N ASN A 56 8.99 -9.22 -4.44
CA ASN A 56 8.12 -8.07 -4.16
C ASN A 56 6.70 -8.32 -4.71
N THR A 57 6.58 -8.84 -5.92
CA THR A 57 5.29 -9.22 -6.52
C THR A 57 4.56 -10.27 -5.68
N LEU A 58 5.27 -11.30 -5.21
CA LEU A 58 4.69 -12.32 -4.32
C LEU A 58 4.27 -11.76 -2.95
N ARG A 59 5.03 -10.82 -2.39
CA ARG A 59 4.63 -10.13 -1.15
C ARG A 59 3.33 -9.35 -1.34
N ILE A 60 3.19 -8.61 -2.44
CA ILE A 60 1.97 -7.87 -2.78
C ILE A 60 0.79 -8.85 -2.98
N ALA A 61 1.01 -9.96 -3.68
CA ALA A 61 0.00 -10.99 -3.87
C ALA A 61 -0.58 -11.48 -2.53
N ARG A 62 0.29 -11.70 -1.54
CA ARG A 62 -0.05 -12.26 -0.22
C ARG A 62 -0.50 -11.22 0.82
N MET A 63 -0.46 -9.93 0.52
CA MET A 63 -0.82 -8.89 1.49
C MET A 63 -2.24 -9.07 2.04
N ARG A 64 -3.19 -9.41 1.20
CA ARG A 64 -4.59 -9.63 1.61
C ARG A 64 -4.77 -10.91 2.43
N ASP A 65 -3.99 -11.95 2.14
CA ASP A 65 -4.08 -13.24 2.81
C ASP A 65 -3.52 -13.19 4.23
N SER A 66 -2.51 -12.36 4.46
CA SER A 66 -1.90 -12.18 5.78
C SER A 66 -2.84 -11.56 6.81
N LEU A 67 -3.92 -10.92 6.35
CA LEU A 67 -4.99 -10.35 7.17
C LEU A 67 -6.12 -11.36 7.43
N ALA A 68 -6.23 -12.43 6.62
CA ALA A 68 -7.26 -13.44 6.79
C ALA A 68 -6.85 -14.41 7.91
N MET A 69 -7.65 -14.48 8.98
CA MET A 69 -7.47 -15.45 10.07
C MET A 69 -7.81 -16.90 9.65
N TYR A 70 -8.31 -17.10 8.43
CA TYR A 70 -8.68 -18.39 7.87
C TYR A 70 -7.53 -18.96 7.05
N GLY A 71 -7.20 -20.20 7.28
CA GLY A 71 -6.08 -20.94 6.71
C GLY A 71 -5.70 -20.54 5.29
N GLY A 72 -4.52 -19.91 5.16
CA GLY A 72 -4.10 -19.17 4.00
C GLY A 72 -4.04 -20.00 2.72
N ILE A 73 -4.31 -19.37 1.60
CA ILE A 73 -4.03 -19.91 0.27
C ILE A 73 -2.51 -20.01 0.07
N SER A 74 -2.06 -20.85 -0.84
CA SER A 74 -0.62 -20.98 -1.16
C SER A 74 -0.09 -19.70 -1.80
N ALA A 75 1.23 -19.49 -1.78
CA ALA A 75 1.85 -18.36 -2.47
C ALA A 75 1.56 -18.39 -3.97
N TYR A 76 1.43 -19.58 -4.55
CA TYR A 76 1.05 -19.78 -5.94
C TYR A 76 -0.39 -19.31 -6.22
N GLU A 77 -1.35 -19.72 -5.40
CA GLU A 77 -2.73 -19.28 -5.53
C GLU A 77 -2.85 -17.76 -5.34
N SER A 78 -2.09 -17.19 -4.37
CA SER A 78 -2.03 -15.73 -4.17
C SER A 78 -1.50 -15.01 -5.41
N LEU A 79 -0.43 -15.52 -6.05
CA LEU A 79 0.09 -14.96 -7.30
C LEU A 79 -0.99 -14.90 -8.38
N LEU A 80 -1.77 -15.96 -8.53
CA LEU A 80 -2.82 -16.02 -9.55
C LEU A 80 -3.91 -14.97 -9.33
N THR A 81 -4.13 -14.51 -8.09
CA THR A 81 -5.11 -13.43 -7.80
C THR A 81 -4.68 -12.06 -8.33
N LEU A 82 -3.42 -11.86 -8.70
CA LEU A 82 -2.96 -10.60 -9.29
C LEU A 82 -3.43 -10.43 -10.74
N PHE A 83 -3.72 -11.53 -11.41
CA PHE A 83 -4.20 -11.50 -12.80
C PHE A 83 -5.72 -11.33 -12.84
N PRO A 84 -6.26 -10.64 -13.86
CA PRO A 84 -7.70 -10.56 -14.04
C PRO A 84 -8.33 -11.94 -14.24
N HIS A 85 -9.47 -12.20 -13.61
CA HIS A 85 -10.26 -13.40 -13.88
C HIS A 85 -10.84 -13.35 -15.29
N ASN A 86 -10.55 -14.36 -16.09
CA ASN A 86 -11.19 -14.61 -17.38
C ASN A 86 -12.00 -15.90 -17.29
N SER A 87 -13.23 -15.87 -17.81
CA SER A 87 -14.16 -17.02 -17.76
C SER A 87 -13.72 -18.23 -18.60
N ASN A 88 -12.71 -18.09 -19.47
CA ASN A 88 -12.18 -19.17 -20.34
C ASN A 88 -10.72 -19.51 -19.91
N GLU A 89 -10.54 -20.08 -18.72
CA GLU A 89 -9.28 -20.08 -17.99
C GLU A 89 -8.22 -21.11 -18.43
N ALA A 90 -8.52 -22.06 -19.28
CA ALA A 90 -7.61 -23.21 -19.46
C ALA A 90 -6.40 -22.94 -20.36
N GLU A 91 -6.43 -21.95 -21.27
CA GLU A 91 -5.36 -21.73 -22.28
C GLU A 91 -4.93 -20.28 -22.52
N THR A 92 -5.54 -19.28 -21.86
CA THR A 92 -5.23 -17.87 -22.12
C THR A 92 -3.99 -17.41 -21.37
N ALA A 93 -3.08 -16.75 -22.07
CA ALA A 93 -1.93 -16.08 -21.45
C ALA A 93 -2.41 -15.10 -20.36
N ARG A 94 -1.86 -15.23 -19.16
CA ARG A 94 -2.10 -14.31 -18.05
C ARG A 94 -1.14 -13.15 -18.17
N MET A 95 -1.67 -11.94 -18.10
CA MET A 95 -0.88 -10.73 -18.22
C MET A 95 -1.22 -9.77 -17.07
N LEU A 96 -0.18 -9.17 -16.52
CA LEU A 96 -0.24 -8.04 -15.60
C LEU A 96 0.72 -7.00 -16.12
N SER A 97 0.27 -5.77 -16.34
CA SER A 97 1.12 -4.71 -16.88
C SER A 97 0.72 -3.36 -16.36
N LEU A 98 1.73 -2.56 -16.03
CA LEU A 98 1.60 -1.16 -15.66
C LEU A 98 2.76 -0.33 -16.20
N GLN A 99 2.49 0.96 -16.39
CA GLN A 99 3.46 1.97 -16.80
C GLN A 99 3.32 3.16 -15.85
N ALA A 100 4.43 3.75 -15.48
CA ALA A 100 4.47 4.95 -14.65
C ALA A 100 5.63 5.84 -15.05
N ARG A 101 5.53 7.12 -14.77
CA ARG A 101 6.69 8.02 -14.80
C ARG A 101 7.11 8.30 -13.38
N CYS A 102 8.33 7.90 -13.05
CA CYS A 102 8.89 7.98 -11.71
C CYS A 102 10.15 8.84 -11.72
N ARG A 103 10.17 9.97 -11.00
CA ARG A 103 11.32 10.90 -10.93
C ARG A 103 11.85 11.27 -12.33
N GLY A 104 10.95 11.53 -13.27
CA GLY A 104 11.27 11.89 -14.64
C GLY A 104 11.63 10.73 -15.57
N GLU A 105 11.71 9.49 -15.09
CA GLU A 105 11.98 8.30 -15.88
C GLU A 105 10.74 7.44 -16.11
N ASP A 106 10.59 6.91 -17.32
CA ASP A 106 9.50 5.99 -17.63
C ASP A 106 9.82 4.59 -17.12
N VAL A 107 8.89 4.01 -16.39
CA VAL A 107 8.96 2.66 -15.84
C VAL A 107 7.85 1.81 -16.45
N LEU A 108 8.21 0.66 -17.02
CA LEU A 108 7.29 -0.38 -17.45
C LEU A 108 7.53 -1.62 -16.60
N TYR A 109 6.46 -2.19 -16.06
CA TYR A 109 6.43 -3.50 -15.44
C TYR A 109 5.44 -4.38 -16.21
N SER A 110 5.87 -5.55 -16.66
CA SER A 110 5.00 -6.55 -17.28
C SER A 110 5.36 -7.96 -16.81
N LEU A 111 4.38 -8.69 -16.34
CA LEU A 111 4.49 -10.10 -15.98
C LEU A 111 3.51 -10.89 -16.86
N GLU A 112 4.04 -11.70 -17.76
CA GLU A 112 3.27 -12.49 -18.71
C GLU A 112 3.62 -13.95 -18.61
N GLY A 113 2.63 -14.85 -18.69
CA GLY A 113 2.87 -16.28 -18.68
C GLY A 113 1.60 -17.10 -18.69
N ASN A 114 1.79 -18.42 -18.63
CA ASN A 114 0.71 -19.38 -18.66
C ASN A 114 0.80 -20.30 -17.44
N VAL A 115 -0.33 -20.85 -17.03
CA VAL A 115 -0.41 -21.94 -16.06
C VAL A 115 -0.34 -23.25 -16.83
N LYS A 116 0.61 -24.11 -16.44
CA LYS A 116 0.82 -25.44 -17.05
C LYS A 116 1.06 -26.50 -15.98
N THR A 117 0.68 -27.72 -16.29
CA THR A 117 1.11 -28.88 -15.49
C THR A 117 2.56 -29.18 -15.85
N ILE A 118 3.41 -29.29 -14.84
CA ILE A 118 4.83 -29.60 -14.99
C ILE A 118 5.19 -30.85 -14.18
N MET A 119 6.23 -31.55 -14.61
CA MET A 119 6.89 -32.58 -13.82
C MET A 119 7.95 -31.93 -12.95
N LEU A 120 7.96 -32.31 -11.66
CA LEU A 120 9.00 -31.90 -10.73
C LEU A 120 10.15 -32.92 -10.80
N ASP A 121 11.37 -32.44 -10.94
CA ASP A 121 12.54 -33.29 -10.85
C ASP A 121 12.86 -33.67 -9.38
N ALA A 122 13.79 -34.61 -9.20
CA ALA A 122 14.13 -35.11 -7.86
C ALA A 122 14.75 -34.03 -6.95
N GLU A 123 15.43 -33.02 -7.52
CA GLU A 123 16.01 -31.92 -6.74
C GLU A 123 14.92 -30.96 -6.31
N GLU A 124 13.99 -30.62 -7.18
CA GLU A 124 12.83 -29.77 -6.88
C GLU A 124 11.97 -30.43 -5.78
N GLN A 125 11.68 -31.73 -5.91
CA GLN A 125 10.93 -32.46 -4.89
C GLN A 125 11.62 -32.46 -3.52
N ASN A 126 12.94 -32.60 -3.47
CA ASN A 126 13.71 -32.59 -2.23
C ASN A 126 13.78 -31.21 -1.57
N ARG A 127 13.61 -30.11 -2.33
CA ARG A 127 13.60 -28.73 -1.82
C ARG A 127 12.24 -28.31 -1.25
N ILE A 128 11.17 -29.06 -1.53
CA ILE A 128 9.82 -28.74 -1.03
C ILE A 128 9.74 -29.01 0.46
N PRO A 129 9.50 -27.97 1.29
CA PRO A 129 9.32 -28.17 2.71
C PRO A 129 8.05 -28.99 2.99
N ARG A 130 8.14 -30.04 3.81
CA ARG A 130 7.03 -30.91 4.13
C ARG A 130 5.80 -30.19 4.68
N TYR A 131 5.96 -29.07 5.35
CA TYR A 131 4.86 -28.23 5.85
C TYR A 131 4.14 -27.44 4.75
N SER A 132 4.71 -27.29 3.56
CA SER A 132 4.07 -26.59 2.42
C SER A 132 2.95 -27.41 1.79
N ILE A 133 2.87 -28.69 2.10
CA ILE A 133 1.87 -29.59 1.52
C ILE A 133 0.65 -29.64 2.45
N ARG A 134 -0.42 -28.92 2.12
CA ARG A 134 -1.66 -28.81 2.91
C ARG A 134 -2.29 -30.14 3.34
N ASN A 135 -2.09 -31.21 2.58
CA ASN A 135 -2.66 -32.54 2.80
C ASN A 135 -1.59 -33.61 3.05
N PHE A 136 -0.44 -33.25 3.63
CA PHE A 136 0.67 -34.20 3.86
C PHE A 136 0.23 -35.50 4.55
N ARG A 137 -0.82 -35.47 5.40
CA ARG A 137 -1.39 -36.67 6.05
C ARG A 137 -2.15 -37.60 5.08
N LYS A 138 -2.56 -37.12 3.89
CA LYS A 138 -3.24 -37.92 2.86
C LYS A 138 -2.27 -38.56 1.87
N PHE A 139 -1.12 -37.93 1.66
CA PHE A 139 -0.08 -38.48 0.78
C PHE A 139 0.94 -39.24 1.65
N LYS A 140 0.64 -40.52 1.90
CA LYS A 140 1.61 -41.44 2.51
C LYS A 140 2.86 -41.46 1.60
N ASP A 141 3.92 -40.81 2.07
CA ASP A 141 5.32 -41.00 1.69
C ASP A 141 5.85 -40.49 0.33
N SER A 142 5.08 -39.83 -0.52
CA SER A 142 5.65 -39.24 -1.77
C SER A 142 5.11 -37.85 -2.10
N ILE A 143 6.03 -36.96 -2.45
CA ILE A 143 5.70 -35.65 -3.06
C ILE A 143 5.16 -35.93 -4.46
N PRO A 144 4.03 -35.29 -4.88
CA PRO A 144 3.53 -35.46 -6.25
C PRO A 144 4.61 -35.15 -7.28
N SER A 145 4.72 -36.00 -8.29
CA SER A 145 5.63 -35.77 -9.42
C SER A 145 5.11 -34.69 -10.36
N GLU A 146 3.80 -34.44 -10.36
CA GLU A 146 3.14 -33.43 -11.20
C GLU A 146 2.54 -32.32 -10.33
N CYS A 147 2.62 -31.07 -10.78
CA CYS A 147 1.99 -29.93 -10.15
C CYS A 147 1.67 -28.81 -11.15
N GLN A 148 0.80 -27.88 -10.75
CA GLN A 148 0.54 -26.68 -11.52
C GLN A 148 1.66 -25.66 -11.30
N ALA A 149 2.10 -25.00 -12.37
CA ALA A 149 3.09 -23.93 -12.32
C ALA A 149 2.70 -22.78 -13.24
N PHE A 150 2.96 -21.57 -12.77
CA PHE A 150 3.04 -20.39 -13.60
C PHE A 150 4.43 -20.36 -14.26
N GLN A 151 4.45 -20.33 -15.58
CA GLN A 151 5.66 -20.16 -16.37
C GLN A 151 5.52 -18.93 -17.26
N GLY A 152 6.48 -18.01 -17.16
CA GLY A 152 6.40 -16.76 -17.88
C GLY A 152 7.63 -15.91 -17.77
N ASN A 153 7.48 -14.63 -18.11
CA ASN A 153 8.56 -13.65 -18.09
C ASN A 153 8.12 -12.41 -17.31
N LEU A 154 9.01 -11.93 -16.45
CA LEU A 154 8.96 -10.60 -15.88
C LEU A 154 9.82 -9.68 -16.73
N LEU A 155 9.21 -8.68 -17.34
CA LEU A 155 9.86 -7.63 -18.10
C LEU A 155 9.77 -6.32 -17.31
N VAL A 156 10.91 -5.71 -17.05
CA VAL A 156 11.00 -4.39 -16.42
C VAL A 156 11.85 -3.49 -17.30
N ARG A 157 11.34 -2.29 -17.57
CA ARG A 157 12.10 -1.24 -18.25
C ARG A 157 12.08 0.02 -17.38
N THR A 158 13.26 0.59 -17.13
CA THR A 158 13.45 1.85 -16.40
C THR A 158 14.34 2.74 -17.25
N GLY A 159 13.76 3.80 -17.79
CA GLY A 159 14.44 4.63 -18.79
C GLY A 159 14.90 3.80 -19.99
N ASN A 160 16.22 3.78 -20.23
CA ASN A 160 16.84 3.01 -21.31
C ASN A 160 17.22 1.57 -20.89
N ASN A 161 17.15 1.23 -19.62
CA ASN A 161 17.51 -0.11 -19.13
C ASN A 161 16.30 -1.03 -19.21
N GLN A 162 16.53 -2.24 -19.74
CA GLN A 162 15.50 -3.28 -19.82
C GLN A 162 16.06 -4.58 -19.26
N GLU A 163 15.31 -5.17 -18.34
CA GLU A 163 15.61 -6.46 -17.74
C GLU A 163 14.49 -7.43 -18.04
N LYS A 164 14.83 -8.67 -18.35
CA LYS A 164 13.88 -9.76 -18.56
C LYS A 164 14.31 -10.94 -17.71
N THR A 165 13.41 -11.40 -16.84
CA THR A 165 13.63 -12.55 -15.96
C THR A 165 12.62 -13.63 -16.27
N GLU A 166 13.07 -14.85 -16.48
CA GLU A 166 12.21 -16.01 -16.64
C GLU A 166 11.69 -16.44 -15.26
N ILE A 167 10.37 -16.63 -15.15
CA ILE A 167 9.69 -17.01 -13.91
C ILE A 167 9.10 -18.40 -14.07
N ARG A 168 9.47 -19.29 -13.13
CA ARG A 168 8.85 -20.61 -12.93
C ARG A 168 8.45 -20.73 -11.48
N PHE A 169 7.14 -20.70 -11.18
CA PHE A 169 6.61 -20.69 -9.82
C PHE A 169 5.46 -21.69 -9.72
N HIS A 170 5.62 -22.73 -8.91
CA HIS A 170 4.67 -23.84 -8.80
C HIS A 170 3.96 -23.89 -7.43
N GLU A 171 2.94 -24.71 -7.30
CA GLU A 171 2.08 -24.84 -6.11
C GLU A 171 2.84 -25.07 -4.80
N TYR A 172 4.00 -25.70 -4.87
CA TYR A 172 4.85 -25.99 -3.70
C TYR A 172 6.01 -25.00 -3.52
N SER A 173 6.11 -23.99 -4.38
CA SER A 173 7.15 -22.97 -4.26
C SER A 173 6.95 -22.16 -2.97
N THR A 174 8.03 -21.87 -2.28
CA THR A 174 8.03 -21.04 -1.08
C THR A 174 8.71 -19.70 -1.35
N VAL A 175 8.19 -18.65 -0.73
CA VAL A 175 8.84 -17.33 -0.78
C VAL A 175 9.98 -17.34 0.23
N SER A 176 11.23 -17.45 -0.24
CA SER A 176 12.38 -17.28 0.63
C SER A 176 12.63 -15.78 0.86
N GLY A 177 12.70 -15.36 2.13
CA GLY A 177 12.91 -13.94 2.49
C GLY A 177 14.35 -13.44 2.31
N ARG A 178 15.22 -14.16 1.56
CA ARG A 178 16.67 -13.90 1.55
C ARG A 178 17.19 -13.09 0.36
N ASP A 179 16.41 -12.92 -0.69
CA ASP A 179 16.84 -12.12 -1.84
C ASP A 179 16.33 -10.67 -1.70
N ILE A 180 16.81 -9.98 -0.67
CA ILE A 180 16.62 -8.54 -0.57
C ILE A 180 17.71 -7.91 -1.45
N THR A 181 17.39 -7.67 -2.70
CA THR A 181 18.18 -6.76 -3.52
C THR A 181 18.04 -5.36 -2.91
N ASN A 182 19.13 -4.77 -2.48
CA ASN A 182 19.15 -3.42 -1.87
C ASN A 182 18.91 -2.28 -2.88
N ARG A 183 18.29 -2.56 -4.01
CA ARG A 183 18.05 -1.60 -5.09
C ARG A 183 16.57 -1.32 -5.24
N HIS A 184 16.01 -0.57 -4.27
CA HIS A 184 14.66 -0.04 -4.45
C HIS A 184 14.67 1.08 -5.49
N LEU A 185 13.79 1.01 -6.48
CA LEU A 185 13.54 2.13 -7.41
C LEU A 185 12.94 3.32 -6.63
N LEU A 186 11.96 3.05 -5.79
CA LEU A 186 11.31 4.04 -4.93
C LEU A 186 11.18 3.50 -3.50
N ASN A 187 11.38 4.39 -2.52
CA ASN A 187 11.03 4.08 -1.13
C ASN A 187 9.51 4.18 -0.96
N ILE A 188 8.79 3.07 -1.05
CA ILE A 188 7.32 3.04 -0.90
C ILE A 188 6.95 2.34 0.39
N VAL A 189 6.19 3.02 1.24
CA VAL A 189 5.62 2.49 2.48
C VAL A 189 4.11 2.37 2.32
N TYR A 190 3.54 1.22 2.67
CA TYR A 190 2.10 0.99 2.67
C TYR A 190 1.59 0.80 4.10
N LEU A 191 0.46 1.43 4.40
CA LEU A 191 -0.29 1.29 5.64
C LEU A 191 -1.67 0.74 5.32
N ALA A 192 -1.90 -0.51 5.72
CA ALA A 192 -3.21 -1.13 5.63
C ALA A 192 -4.19 -0.53 6.67
N PRO A 193 -5.51 -0.66 6.48
CA PRO A 193 -6.52 -0.08 7.38
C PRO A 193 -6.31 -0.43 8.86
N PHE A 194 -5.89 -1.67 9.14
CA PHE A 194 -5.74 -2.21 10.50
C PHE A 194 -4.29 -2.39 10.97
N ASP A 195 -3.30 -1.83 10.27
CA ASP A 195 -1.88 -1.97 10.66
C ASP A 195 -1.58 -1.36 12.04
N HIS A 196 -2.35 -0.37 12.47
CA HIS A 196 -2.26 0.22 13.80
C HIS A 196 -2.50 -0.78 14.95
N LEU A 197 -3.19 -1.89 14.69
CA LEU A 197 -3.44 -2.96 15.69
C LEU A 197 -2.25 -3.91 15.86
N ARG A 198 -1.29 -3.91 14.93
CA ARG A 198 -0.14 -4.83 14.95
C ARG A 198 1.04 -4.37 15.78
N GLY A 199 0.95 -3.19 16.39
CA GLY A 199 2.08 -2.50 16.96
C GLY A 199 2.95 -1.88 15.87
N GLY A 200 3.46 -0.71 16.13
CA GLY A 200 4.15 0.06 15.11
C GLY A 200 5.65 0.08 15.36
N ASN A 201 6.37 0.51 14.39
CA ASN A 201 7.80 0.74 14.44
C ASN A 201 8.06 2.22 14.73
N PHE A 202 7.69 2.75 15.91
CA PHE A 202 7.98 4.15 16.12
C PHE A 202 9.42 4.48 16.54
N SER A 203 10.32 3.50 16.46
CA SER A 203 11.75 3.76 16.66
C SER A 203 12.28 4.92 15.80
N ARG A 204 11.85 5.05 14.55
CA ARG A 204 12.25 6.16 13.67
C ARG A 204 11.69 7.53 14.08
N ILE A 205 10.55 7.57 14.77
CA ILE A 205 10.01 8.79 15.38
C ILE A 205 10.96 9.24 16.49
N LEU A 206 11.44 8.30 17.32
CA LEU A 206 12.30 8.56 18.47
C LEU A 206 13.71 9.02 18.10
N THR A 207 14.17 8.77 16.88
CA THR A 207 15.50 9.21 16.40
C THR A 207 15.53 10.62 15.85
N ASN A 208 14.38 11.33 15.82
CA ASN A 208 14.26 12.69 15.30
C ASN A 208 13.45 13.54 16.29
N ASP A 209 14.14 14.23 17.20
CA ASP A 209 13.50 14.98 18.29
C ASP A 209 12.45 16.00 17.80
N PRO A 210 12.70 16.86 16.79
CA PRO A 210 11.67 17.79 16.28
C PRO A 210 10.45 17.09 15.68
N TYR A 211 10.62 15.89 15.15
CA TYR A 211 9.48 15.09 14.65
C TYR A 211 8.72 14.39 15.78
N LYS A 212 9.46 13.90 16.78
CA LYS A 212 8.88 13.33 18.00
C LYS A 212 8.00 14.36 18.73
N GLU A 213 8.48 15.61 18.88
CA GLU A 213 7.69 16.71 19.45
C GLU A 213 6.41 16.96 18.67
N LEU A 214 6.49 17.01 17.34
CA LEU A 214 5.31 17.17 16.49
C LEU A 214 4.32 16.00 16.67
N CYS A 215 4.82 14.76 16.79
CA CYS A 215 3.98 13.59 17.07
C CYS A 215 3.31 13.68 18.46
N VAL A 216 4.02 14.17 19.47
CA VAL A 216 3.43 14.40 20.81
C VAL A 216 2.32 15.45 20.74
N GLN A 217 2.55 16.57 20.03
CA GLN A 217 1.56 17.64 19.86
C GLN A 217 0.27 17.14 19.22
N ILE A 218 0.37 16.33 18.13
CA ILE A 218 -0.85 15.77 17.51
C ILE A 218 -1.58 14.79 18.42
N LEU A 219 -0.88 14.03 19.24
CA LEU A 219 -1.49 13.13 20.21
C LEU A 219 -2.19 13.86 21.36
N GLN A 220 -1.72 15.06 21.72
CA GLN A 220 -2.35 15.90 22.73
C GLN A 220 -3.74 16.39 22.35
N LEU A 221 -4.12 16.31 21.07
CA LEU A 221 -5.51 16.54 20.64
C LEU A 221 -6.47 15.47 21.17
N PHE A 222 -5.98 14.26 21.37
CA PHE A 222 -6.76 13.14 21.92
C PHE A 222 -6.68 13.08 23.43
N ASP A 223 -5.50 13.33 23.97
CA ASP A 223 -5.20 13.28 25.40
C ASP A 223 -4.14 14.32 25.78
N PRO A 224 -4.56 15.48 26.35
CA PRO A 224 -3.64 16.55 26.74
C PRO A 224 -2.64 16.16 27.84
N GLY A 225 -2.82 15.00 28.45
CA GLY A 225 -1.90 14.43 29.45
C GLY A 225 -0.66 13.78 28.86
N ILE A 226 -0.63 13.51 27.55
CA ILE A 226 0.52 12.91 26.87
C ILE A 226 1.67 13.91 26.83
N THR A 227 2.86 13.49 27.31
CA THR A 227 4.05 14.35 27.39
C THR A 227 5.23 13.84 26.59
N ASP A 228 5.31 12.52 26.33
CA ASP A 228 6.44 11.96 25.61
C ASP A 228 6.14 10.57 25.03
N LEU A 229 6.96 10.13 24.07
CA LEU A 229 6.98 8.81 23.47
C LEU A 229 8.27 8.11 23.83
N LEU A 230 8.19 6.87 24.29
CA LEU A 230 9.32 6.10 24.79
C LEU A 230 9.29 4.67 24.24
N MET A 231 10.45 4.06 24.14
CA MET A 231 10.57 2.62 23.90
C MET A 231 11.28 2.00 25.10
N LEU A 232 10.59 1.12 25.80
CA LEU A 232 11.12 0.39 26.94
C LEU A 232 11.39 -1.06 26.55
N LYS A 233 12.28 -1.70 27.29
CA LYS A 233 12.57 -3.12 27.15
C LYS A 233 11.70 -3.90 28.12
N ASN A 234 11.00 -4.91 27.64
CA ASN A 234 10.31 -5.87 28.49
C ASN A 234 11.34 -6.77 29.16
N GLU A 235 11.39 -6.77 30.49
CA GLU A 235 12.39 -7.54 31.26
C GLU A 235 12.23 -9.05 31.06
N ASN A 236 11.00 -9.56 30.89
CA ASN A 236 10.70 -10.98 30.76
C ASN A 236 10.95 -11.53 29.34
N THR A 237 10.64 -10.74 28.30
CA THR A 237 10.70 -11.21 26.91
C THR A 237 11.84 -10.62 26.12
N ASN A 238 12.58 -9.68 26.68
CA ASN A 238 13.66 -8.92 26.03
C ASN A 238 13.22 -8.15 24.76
N ARG A 239 11.90 -8.00 24.54
CA ARG A 239 11.33 -7.32 23.37
C ARG A 239 11.08 -5.84 23.67
N PRO A 240 11.22 -4.94 22.66
CA PRO A 240 10.86 -3.54 22.83
C PRO A 240 9.35 -3.40 23.01
N ILE A 241 8.96 -2.51 23.96
CA ILE A 241 7.58 -2.10 24.17
C ILE A 241 7.48 -0.61 23.88
N GLU A 242 6.55 -0.27 23.01
CA GLU A 242 6.18 1.11 22.72
C GLU A 242 5.34 1.67 23.86
N CYS A 243 5.79 2.78 24.45
CA CYS A 243 5.18 3.41 25.61
C CYS A 243 4.91 4.89 25.38
N VAL A 244 3.89 5.38 26.02
CA VAL A 244 3.51 6.79 26.08
C VAL A 244 3.70 7.27 27.51
N LYS A 245 4.37 8.41 27.71
CA LYS A 245 4.49 9.07 29.00
C LYS A 245 3.33 10.03 29.18
N HIS A 246 2.61 9.85 30.25
CA HIS A 246 1.47 10.69 30.64
C HIS A 246 1.75 11.38 31.96
N LYS A 247 1.34 12.65 32.12
CA LYS A 247 1.62 13.48 33.29
C LYS A 247 1.00 12.93 34.60
N GLU A 248 -0.16 12.28 34.54
CA GLU A 248 -0.87 11.74 35.67
C GLU A 248 -0.72 10.23 35.82
N LEU A 249 -0.76 9.50 34.69
CA LEU A 249 -0.75 8.03 34.66
C LEU A 249 0.66 7.43 34.64
N GLY A 250 1.70 8.26 34.52
CA GLY A 250 3.07 7.80 34.37
C GLY A 250 3.36 7.22 32.98
N ILE A 251 4.13 6.13 32.92
CA ILE A 251 4.48 5.49 31.65
C ILE A 251 3.54 4.31 31.40
N MET A 252 2.80 4.38 30.31
CA MET A 252 1.81 3.39 29.91
C MET A 252 2.17 2.74 28.57
N PRO A 253 2.00 1.43 28.40
CA PRO A 253 2.14 0.79 27.10
C PRO A 253 1.18 1.40 26.07
N LEU A 254 1.61 1.55 24.83
CA LEU A 254 0.76 2.04 23.74
C LEU A 254 -0.50 1.17 23.54
N SER A 255 -0.41 -0.12 23.85
CA SER A 255 -1.55 -1.04 23.80
C SER A 255 -2.73 -0.65 24.71
N SER A 256 -2.47 0.14 25.77
CA SER A 256 -3.51 0.63 26.70
C SER A 256 -4.29 1.83 26.16
N TYR A 257 -3.85 2.44 25.07
CA TYR A 257 -4.52 3.57 24.45
C TYR A 257 -5.53 3.14 23.39
N GLY A 258 -6.48 4.02 23.10
CA GLY A 258 -7.48 3.80 22.05
C GLY A 258 -6.88 3.75 20.63
N ASP A 259 -7.63 3.16 19.71
CA ASP A 259 -7.16 2.88 18.36
C ASP A 259 -6.87 4.15 17.53
N GLY A 260 -7.55 5.27 17.83
CA GLY A 260 -7.26 6.56 17.20
C GLY A 260 -5.82 7.04 17.42
N ILE A 261 -5.31 6.95 18.66
CA ILE A 261 -3.91 7.28 19.01
C ILE A 261 -2.95 6.34 18.28
N LYS A 262 -3.24 5.02 18.27
CA LYS A 262 -2.42 4.04 17.57
C LYS A 262 -2.39 4.29 16.07
N LYS A 263 -3.53 4.66 15.45
CA LYS A 263 -3.64 4.98 14.02
C LYS A 263 -2.79 6.20 13.66
N VAL A 264 -2.88 7.27 14.43
CA VAL A 264 -2.07 8.49 14.20
C VAL A 264 -0.57 8.18 14.32
N LEU A 265 -0.16 7.42 15.34
CA LEU A 265 1.23 6.98 15.48
C LEU A 265 1.69 6.06 14.33
N SER A 266 0.82 5.18 13.85
CA SER A 266 1.11 4.35 12.68
C SER A 266 1.35 5.20 11.43
N ILE A 267 0.52 6.23 11.20
CA ILE A 267 0.68 7.19 10.10
C ILE A 267 1.99 7.97 10.27
N ALA A 268 2.26 8.52 11.44
CA ALA A 268 3.50 9.23 11.74
C ALA A 268 4.74 8.35 11.49
N SER A 269 4.71 7.09 11.95
CA SER A 269 5.77 6.13 11.67
C SER A 269 5.92 5.84 10.17
N GLY A 270 4.80 5.73 9.46
CA GLY A 270 4.77 5.57 8.00
C GLY A 270 5.49 6.71 7.29
N ILE A 271 5.19 7.96 7.66
CA ILE A 271 5.87 9.17 7.11
C ILE A 271 7.38 9.11 7.39
N ALA A 272 7.80 8.80 8.63
CA ALA A 272 9.20 8.71 8.99
C ALA A 272 9.96 7.59 8.24
N ARG A 273 9.27 6.53 7.81
CA ARG A 273 9.85 5.45 6.98
C ARG A 273 9.88 5.79 5.50
N ALA A 274 8.94 6.62 5.03
CA ALA A 274 8.79 6.98 3.63
C ALA A 274 9.62 8.21 3.21
N VAL A 275 10.59 8.64 4.01
CA VAL A 275 11.43 9.81 3.71
C VAL A 275 11.96 9.75 2.29
N ASP A 276 11.82 10.89 1.55
CA ASP A 276 12.16 11.03 0.13
C ASP A 276 11.56 9.91 -0.74
N GLY A 277 10.29 9.61 -0.50
CA GLY A 277 9.59 8.53 -1.18
C GLY A 277 8.08 8.67 -1.15
N VAL A 278 7.37 7.55 -1.11
CA VAL A 278 5.93 7.47 -1.26
C VAL A 278 5.28 6.79 -0.05
N LEU A 279 4.23 7.39 0.46
CA LEU A 279 3.38 6.81 1.50
C LEU A 279 2.01 6.48 0.92
N LEU A 280 1.60 5.24 1.07
CA LEU A 280 0.29 4.75 0.68
C LEU A 280 -0.52 4.47 1.95
N ILE A 281 -1.66 5.12 2.12
CA ILE A 281 -2.56 4.94 3.27
C ILE A 281 -3.90 4.43 2.76
N ASP A 282 -4.26 3.22 3.14
CA ASP A 282 -5.56 2.64 2.80
C ASP A 282 -6.57 2.91 3.93
N GLU A 283 -7.74 3.45 3.57
CA GLU A 283 -8.83 3.83 4.48
C GLU A 283 -8.32 4.67 5.66
N VAL A 284 -7.91 5.90 5.35
CA VAL A 284 -7.30 6.80 6.35
C VAL A 284 -8.22 7.09 7.54
N GLU A 285 -9.53 7.14 7.31
CA GLU A 285 -10.55 7.42 8.31
C GLU A 285 -10.72 6.31 9.35
N THR A 286 -10.23 5.10 9.08
CA THR A 286 -10.38 3.95 10.00
C THR A 286 -9.81 4.28 11.37
N ALA A 287 -10.62 4.09 12.42
CA ALA A 287 -10.30 4.34 13.83
C ALA A 287 -10.10 5.83 14.23
N ILE A 288 -10.33 6.78 13.31
CA ILE A 288 -10.22 8.22 13.60
C ILE A 288 -11.63 8.83 13.63
N HIS A 289 -11.97 9.51 14.71
CA HIS A 289 -13.24 10.26 14.77
C HIS A 289 -13.16 11.52 13.91
N SER A 290 -14.21 11.81 13.12
CA SER A 290 -14.25 12.90 12.12
C SER A 290 -13.87 14.29 12.68
N ARG A 291 -14.15 14.57 13.96
CA ARG A 291 -13.79 15.84 14.62
C ARG A 291 -12.29 16.15 14.59
N TYR A 292 -11.42 15.13 14.41
CA TYR A 292 -9.96 15.29 14.36
C TYR A 292 -9.39 15.30 12.95
N PHE A 293 -10.24 15.13 11.90
CA PHE A 293 -9.75 14.98 10.54
C PHE A 293 -8.92 16.16 10.08
N GLU A 294 -9.38 17.39 10.27
CA GLU A 294 -8.66 18.58 9.82
C GLU A 294 -7.26 18.67 10.44
N ASP A 295 -7.16 18.50 11.76
CA ASP A 295 -5.86 18.60 12.46
C ASP A 295 -4.90 17.48 12.03
N ILE A 296 -5.40 16.24 11.92
CA ILE A 296 -4.60 15.09 11.50
C ILE A 296 -4.15 15.24 10.05
N PHE A 297 -5.02 15.71 9.17
CA PHE A 297 -4.67 15.88 7.76
C PHE A 297 -3.70 17.04 7.55
N ARG A 298 -3.82 18.10 8.33
CA ARG A 298 -2.84 19.20 8.40
C ARG A 298 -1.48 18.70 8.90
N PHE A 299 -1.47 17.83 9.91
CA PHE A 299 -0.26 17.14 10.36
C PHE A 299 0.35 16.28 9.25
N ILE A 300 -0.43 15.41 8.58
CA ILE A 300 0.04 14.58 7.46
C ILE A 300 0.66 15.46 6.36
N ALA A 301 -0.04 16.49 5.91
CA ALA A 301 0.43 17.38 4.85
C ALA A 301 1.73 18.08 5.22
N SER A 302 1.84 18.62 6.46
CA SER A 302 3.03 19.32 6.92
C SER A 302 4.23 18.38 7.10
N ALA A 303 4.01 17.19 7.68
CA ALA A 303 5.05 16.19 7.86
C ALA A 303 5.53 15.63 6.51
N CYS A 304 4.61 15.28 5.60
CA CYS A 304 4.96 14.84 4.25
C CYS A 304 5.79 15.90 3.50
N ARG A 305 5.43 17.19 3.65
CA ARG A 305 6.22 18.29 3.07
C ARG A 305 7.63 18.32 3.66
N LYS A 306 7.76 18.22 4.98
CA LYS A 306 9.05 18.27 5.69
C LYS A 306 9.99 17.14 5.27
N PHE A 307 9.45 15.93 5.03
CA PHE A 307 10.21 14.73 4.72
C PHE A 307 10.28 14.38 3.22
N GLY A 308 9.79 15.25 2.33
CA GLY A 308 9.81 14.99 0.88
C GLY A 308 8.96 13.80 0.47
N VAL A 309 7.86 13.52 1.19
CA VAL A 309 6.98 12.37 0.95
C VAL A 309 5.82 12.75 0.04
N GLN A 310 5.63 11.99 -1.05
CA GLN A 310 4.39 12.00 -1.83
C GLN A 310 3.40 11.03 -1.18
N VAL A 311 2.14 11.43 -0.99
CA VAL A 311 1.16 10.59 -0.30
C VAL A 311 -0.04 10.24 -1.20
N PHE A 312 -0.46 8.98 -1.13
CA PHE A 312 -1.67 8.45 -1.75
C PHE A 312 -2.56 7.91 -0.65
N ILE A 313 -3.80 8.37 -0.63
CA ILE A 313 -4.73 8.10 0.46
C ILE A 313 -6.05 7.63 -0.13
N THR A 314 -6.53 6.46 0.29
CA THR A 314 -7.90 6.07 -0.03
C THR A 314 -8.85 6.49 1.07
N SER A 315 -10.07 6.86 0.69
CA SER A 315 -11.16 7.13 1.62
C SER A 315 -12.52 6.77 1.04
N HIS A 316 -13.43 6.39 1.93
CA HIS A 316 -14.86 6.22 1.66
C HIS A 316 -15.70 7.32 2.31
N SER A 317 -15.13 8.10 3.23
CA SER A 317 -15.82 9.13 4.00
C SER A 317 -15.79 10.46 3.26
N ILE A 318 -16.96 11.06 3.09
CA ILE A 318 -17.09 12.43 2.56
C ILE A 318 -16.46 13.41 3.56
N GLU A 319 -16.66 13.20 4.85
CA GLU A 319 -16.08 14.03 5.89
C GLU A 319 -14.55 14.01 5.86
N ALA A 320 -13.94 12.87 5.52
CA ALA A 320 -12.49 12.78 5.35
C ALA A 320 -12.04 13.56 4.10
N ILE A 321 -12.78 13.47 3.00
CA ILE A 321 -12.48 14.25 1.78
C ILE A 321 -12.56 15.75 2.08
N ASP A 322 -13.64 16.21 2.73
CA ASP A 322 -13.84 17.61 3.10
C ASP A 322 -12.74 18.08 4.06
N GLY A 323 -12.38 17.25 5.04
CA GLY A 323 -11.28 17.53 5.96
C GLY A 323 -9.91 17.66 5.26
N PHE A 324 -9.65 16.91 4.19
CA PHE A 324 -8.44 17.11 3.38
C PHE A 324 -8.50 18.40 2.55
N LEU A 325 -9.64 18.71 1.97
CA LEU A 325 -9.79 19.92 1.18
C LEU A 325 -9.67 21.17 2.05
N SER A 326 -10.14 21.13 3.30
CA SER A 326 -10.09 22.27 4.23
C SER A 326 -8.69 22.66 4.72
N ILE A 327 -7.66 21.81 4.51
CA ILE A 327 -6.29 22.16 4.92
C ILE A 327 -5.63 23.22 4.01
N VAL A 328 -6.19 23.45 2.82
CA VAL A 328 -5.72 24.45 1.84
C VAL A 328 -6.69 25.63 1.84
N ASP A 329 -6.16 26.82 2.05
CA ASP A 329 -6.92 28.07 1.92
C ASP A 329 -6.98 28.46 0.43
N TYR A 330 -7.98 27.92 -0.27
CA TYR A 330 -8.15 28.12 -1.72
C TYR A 330 -8.47 29.59 -2.10
N GLU A 331 -8.97 30.41 -1.18
CA GLU A 331 -9.23 31.82 -1.44
C GLU A 331 -7.91 32.63 -1.55
N LYS A 332 -6.89 32.21 -0.78
CA LYS A 332 -5.57 32.88 -0.76
C LYS A 332 -4.56 32.26 -1.72
N THR A 333 -4.82 31.09 -2.25
CA THR A 333 -3.86 30.31 -3.04
C THR A 333 -3.92 30.63 -4.54
N THR A 334 -4.54 31.75 -4.95
CA THR A 334 -4.61 32.19 -6.35
C THR A 334 -3.22 32.31 -6.96
N GLY A 335 -2.88 31.40 -7.88
CA GLY A 335 -1.60 31.40 -8.63
C GLY A 335 -0.53 30.42 -8.11
N GLN A 336 -0.75 29.69 -7.03
CA GLN A 336 0.10 28.57 -6.61
C GLN A 336 -0.45 27.24 -7.13
N GLU A 337 0.43 26.28 -7.41
CA GLU A 337 -0.01 24.92 -7.76
C GLU A 337 -0.75 24.29 -6.58
N ASP A 338 -1.94 23.77 -6.86
CA ASP A 338 -2.75 23.03 -5.88
C ASP A 338 -2.01 21.74 -5.46
N PRO A 339 -1.67 21.54 -4.19
CA PRO A 339 -0.95 20.35 -3.76
C PRO A 339 -1.78 19.08 -3.76
N ILE A 340 -3.10 19.19 -3.92
CA ILE A 340 -4.06 18.09 -3.81
C ILE A 340 -4.62 17.71 -5.18
N SER A 341 -4.57 16.43 -5.50
CA SER A 341 -5.37 15.81 -6.59
C SER A 341 -6.39 14.85 -6.01
N VAL A 342 -7.61 14.93 -6.50
CA VAL A 342 -8.66 13.96 -6.20
C VAL A 342 -8.86 13.06 -7.41
N VAL A 343 -8.60 11.77 -7.22
CA VAL A 343 -8.70 10.73 -8.24
C VAL A 343 -9.93 9.88 -7.94
N THR A 344 -11.02 10.12 -8.67
CA THR A 344 -12.22 9.29 -8.55
C THR A 344 -12.11 8.08 -9.45
N LEU A 345 -12.12 6.89 -8.83
CA LEU A 345 -12.10 5.61 -9.54
C LEU A 345 -13.53 5.10 -9.75
N LYS A 346 -13.80 4.66 -10.96
CA LYS A 346 -15.08 4.04 -11.34
C LYS A 346 -14.83 2.78 -12.16
N LYS A 347 -15.65 1.76 -11.91
CA LYS A 347 -15.63 0.51 -12.68
C LYS A 347 -16.92 0.38 -13.46
N ASP A 348 -16.80 0.17 -14.77
CA ASP A 348 -17.93 -0.25 -15.59
C ASP A 348 -18.05 -1.78 -15.53
N TRP A 349 -19.12 -2.23 -14.89
CA TRP A 349 -19.37 -3.67 -14.71
C TRP A 349 -19.76 -4.39 -16.00
N SER A 350 -20.23 -3.65 -17.02
CA SER A 350 -20.63 -4.21 -18.31
C SER A 350 -19.43 -4.52 -19.20
N SER A 351 -18.45 -3.60 -19.25
CA SER A 351 -17.22 -3.73 -20.04
C SER A 351 -16.04 -4.26 -19.22
N SER A 352 -16.17 -4.32 -17.90
CA SER A 352 -15.07 -4.61 -16.95
C SER A 352 -13.91 -3.62 -17.01
N LEU A 353 -14.10 -2.44 -17.64
CA LEU A 353 -13.08 -1.39 -17.72
C LEU A 353 -13.10 -0.51 -16.47
N SER A 354 -11.95 0.04 -16.15
CA SER A 354 -11.77 0.98 -15.04
C SER A 354 -11.48 2.38 -15.58
N TYR A 355 -12.08 3.38 -14.96
CA TYR A 355 -11.92 4.78 -15.32
C TYR A 355 -11.42 5.58 -14.13
N ALA A 356 -10.61 6.60 -14.41
CA ALA A 356 -10.20 7.58 -13.43
C ALA A 356 -10.58 8.99 -13.91
N ARG A 357 -11.19 9.77 -13.01
CA ARG A 357 -11.37 11.20 -13.18
C ARG A 357 -10.43 11.89 -12.20
N VAL A 358 -9.56 12.76 -12.71
CA VAL A 358 -8.60 13.51 -11.90
C VAL A 358 -9.01 14.98 -11.87
N LEU A 359 -9.25 15.50 -10.68
CA LEU A 359 -9.59 16.91 -10.44
C LEU A 359 -8.63 17.51 -9.44
N SER A 360 -8.36 18.82 -9.55
CA SER A 360 -7.62 19.54 -8.51
C SER A 360 -8.48 19.66 -7.24
N GLY A 361 -7.85 19.73 -6.08
CA GLY A 361 -8.54 19.96 -4.81
C GLY A 361 -9.39 21.22 -4.82
N CYS A 362 -8.88 22.32 -5.41
CA CYS A 362 -9.60 23.56 -5.59
C CYS A 362 -10.92 23.38 -6.36
N HIS A 363 -10.86 22.65 -7.48
CA HIS A 363 -12.05 22.40 -8.31
C HIS A 363 -13.09 21.57 -7.55
N VAL A 364 -12.64 20.54 -6.83
CA VAL A 364 -13.53 19.71 -6.02
C VAL A 364 -14.14 20.51 -4.87
N HIS A 365 -13.34 21.30 -4.15
CA HIS A 365 -13.79 22.15 -3.05
C HIS A 365 -14.90 23.11 -3.50
N GLN A 366 -14.67 23.87 -4.58
CA GLN A 366 -15.66 24.79 -5.16
C GLN A 366 -16.96 24.08 -5.55
N ASN A 367 -16.87 22.96 -6.25
CA ASN A 367 -18.07 22.20 -6.65
C ASN A 367 -18.84 21.62 -5.45
N ARG A 368 -18.15 21.25 -4.38
CA ARG A 368 -18.82 20.74 -3.17
C ARG A 368 -19.53 21.85 -2.42
N GLU A 369 -18.93 23.03 -2.27
CA GLU A 369 -19.56 24.16 -1.60
C GLU A 369 -20.76 24.72 -2.38
N GLN A 370 -20.64 24.82 -3.70
CA GLN A 370 -21.69 25.44 -4.52
C GLN A 370 -22.84 24.48 -4.85
N PHE A 371 -22.55 23.19 -5.07
CA PHE A 371 -23.53 22.24 -5.63
C PHE A 371 -23.71 20.97 -4.80
N GLY A 372 -23.02 20.80 -3.66
CA GLY A 372 -23.04 19.56 -2.91
C GLY A 372 -22.49 18.36 -3.70
N PHE A 373 -21.53 18.58 -4.59
CA PHE A 373 -21.01 17.60 -5.54
C PHE A 373 -20.57 16.29 -4.87
N GLU A 374 -21.13 15.18 -5.35
CA GLU A 374 -20.73 13.83 -4.87
C GLU A 374 -19.48 13.37 -5.61
N VAL A 375 -18.36 13.42 -4.91
CA VAL A 375 -17.02 13.18 -5.48
C VAL A 375 -16.76 11.71 -5.80
N ARG A 376 -17.50 10.82 -5.16
CA ARG A 376 -17.32 9.35 -5.30
C ARG A 376 -17.99 8.79 -6.55
N LEU A 377 -18.91 9.54 -7.16
CA LEU A 377 -19.71 9.11 -8.33
C LEU A 377 -19.08 9.51 -9.67
#